data_295965d2ee2e466aefd8f53d0fe1d146
#
_entry.id   295965d2ee2e466aefd8f53d0fe1d146
#
_cell.length_a   1.000
_cell.length_b   1.000
_cell.length_c   1.000
_cell.angle_alpha   90.00
_cell.angle_beta   90.00
_cell.angle_gamma   90.00
#
_symmetry.space_group_name_H-M   'P 1'
#
loop_
_entity.id
_entity.type
_entity.pdbx_description
1 polymer ?
#
loop_
_entity_poly.entity_id
_entity_poly.type
_entity_poly.pdbx_seq_one_letter_code
_entity_poly.pdbx_strand_id
1 'polypeptide(L)'
;MDRKALEKIDRAIAGMMAVSEHGIHQLWTKARMEELERVEDGYRYTRGRRIRRCVDVHPNIANIYRTKVVAFCWHPCVYNAVMSSSTLANVQAYFRFRGRAAHAAMAPRVGRSASDAIELMNAGINYMREHMPPDARVHYAVTNMGGVSPNVVQANAEGLYLVRAPKSSDARVLFERVRTIAEGAALINETSVEMEFDRATSSVLPDRVLEMALHANFV
;
A
#
# COMPACT_ATOMS: atom_id res chain seq x y z
N MET A 1 -0.68 -10.24 -31.04
CA MET A 1 -1.89 -9.54 -30.59
C MET A 1 -2.76 -9.27 -31.81
N ASP A 2 -4.06 -9.48 -31.74
CA ASP A 2 -4.97 -9.29 -32.88
C ASP A 2 -5.11 -7.79 -33.19
N ARG A 3 -5.13 -7.44 -34.51
CA ARG A 3 -5.27 -6.05 -35.01
C ARG A 3 -6.49 -5.33 -34.41
N LYS A 4 -7.61 -6.05 -34.23
CA LYS A 4 -8.81 -5.49 -33.59
C LYS A 4 -8.62 -5.17 -32.09
N ALA A 5 -7.71 -5.86 -31.41
CA ALA A 5 -7.37 -5.57 -30.03
C ALA A 5 -6.52 -4.30 -29.94
N LEU A 6 -5.58 -4.10 -30.88
CA LEU A 6 -4.79 -2.86 -31.00
C LEU A 6 -5.68 -1.64 -31.28
N GLU A 7 -6.60 -1.74 -32.25
CA GLU A 7 -7.53 -0.63 -32.57
C GLU A 7 -8.47 -0.27 -31.40
N LYS A 8 -8.79 -1.23 -30.51
CA LYS A 8 -9.54 -0.94 -29.28
C LYS A 8 -8.69 -0.23 -28.22
N ILE A 9 -7.41 -0.62 -28.13
CA ILE A 9 -6.45 0.02 -27.20
C ILE A 9 -6.22 1.46 -27.65
N ASP A 10 -5.95 1.69 -28.95
CA ASP A 10 -5.71 3.02 -29.50
C ASP A 10 -6.91 3.95 -29.27
N ARG A 11 -8.14 3.45 -29.48
CA ARG A 11 -9.37 4.21 -29.18
C ARG A 11 -9.52 4.52 -27.69
N ALA A 12 -9.15 3.59 -26.82
CA ALA A 12 -9.20 3.82 -25.37
C ALA A 12 -8.17 4.86 -24.92
N ILE A 13 -6.95 4.78 -25.49
CA ILE A 13 -5.87 5.75 -25.20
C ILE A 13 -6.24 7.14 -25.72
N ALA A 14 -6.73 7.23 -26.95
CA ALA A 14 -7.16 8.50 -27.54
C ALA A 14 -8.31 9.14 -26.72
N GLY A 15 -9.26 8.33 -26.25
CA GLY A 15 -10.32 8.79 -25.36
C GLY A 15 -9.81 9.31 -24.00
N MET A 16 -8.77 8.70 -23.46
CA MET A 16 -8.13 9.16 -22.22
C MET A 16 -7.38 10.49 -22.40
N MET A 17 -6.73 10.69 -23.54
CA MET A 17 -5.97 11.92 -23.83
C MET A 17 -6.87 13.12 -24.13
N ALA A 18 -8.02 12.89 -24.75
CA ALA A 18 -9.01 13.96 -25.02
C ALA A 18 -9.64 14.56 -23.75
N VAL A 19 -9.44 13.94 -22.60
CA VAL A 19 -10.06 14.32 -21.31
C VAL A 19 -9.06 14.98 -20.34
N SER A 20 -7.84 15.28 -20.79
CA SER A 20 -6.77 15.80 -19.95
C SER A 20 -7.08 17.13 -19.23
N GLU A 21 -8.06 17.92 -19.67
CA GLU A 21 -8.44 19.18 -19.03
C GLU A 21 -9.37 19.04 -17.82
N HIS A 22 -10.02 17.88 -17.59
CA HIS A 22 -11.01 17.69 -16.52
C HIS A 22 -10.85 16.42 -15.68
N GLY A 23 -9.65 15.91 -15.56
CA GLY A 23 -9.36 14.78 -14.68
C GLY A 23 -9.87 13.43 -15.24
N ILE A 24 -8.99 12.75 -15.94
CA ILE A 24 -9.12 11.36 -16.45
C ILE A 24 -9.79 10.42 -15.43
N HIS A 25 -9.60 10.67 -14.16
CA HIS A 25 -10.15 9.92 -13.04
C HIS A 25 -11.69 9.87 -13.02
N GLN A 26 -12.37 10.94 -13.39
CA GLN A 26 -13.85 10.99 -13.27
C GLN A 26 -14.56 10.29 -14.42
N LEU A 27 -14.03 10.30 -15.62
CA LEU A 27 -14.68 9.69 -16.79
C LEU A 27 -14.49 8.19 -16.88
N TRP A 28 -13.32 7.71 -16.50
CA TRP A 28 -13.06 6.27 -16.45
C TRP A 28 -13.89 5.56 -15.38
N THR A 29 -14.04 6.21 -14.21
CA THR A 29 -14.89 5.72 -13.12
C THR A 29 -16.38 5.71 -13.53
N LYS A 30 -16.86 6.75 -14.23
CA LYS A 30 -18.28 6.88 -14.55
C LYS A 30 -18.75 5.89 -15.62
N ALA A 31 -18.00 5.74 -16.70
CA ALA A 31 -18.39 4.84 -17.81
C ALA A 31 -18.31 3.34 -17.47
N ARG A 32 -17.52 2.97 -16.45
CA ARG A 32 -17.35 1.56 -16.04
C ARG A 32 -18.03 1.21 -14.73
N MET A 33 -18.36 2.17 -13.88
CA MET A 33 -19.15 1.91 -12.68
C MET A 33 -20.59 1.55 -12.99
N GLU A 34 -21.14 1.97 -14.13
CA GLU A 34 -22.44 1.55 -14.63
C GLU A 34 -22.51 0.06 -15.01
N GLU A 35 -21.34 -0.56 -15.25
CA GLU A 35 -21.23 -1.99 -15.56
C GLU A 35 -20.87 -2.86 -14.34
N LEU A 36 -20.70 -2.26 -13.15
CA LEU A 36 -20.26 -2.93 -11.94
C LEU A 36 -21.33 -2.89 -10.86
N GLU A 37 -21.77 -4.04 -10.43
CA GLU A 37 -22.65 -4.21 -9.29
C GLU A 37 -21.84 -4.38 -8.00
N ARG A 38 -22.15 -3.59 -6.96
CA ARG A 38 -21.54 -3.72 -5.64
C ARG A 38 -22.10 -4.97 -4.94
N VAL A 39 -21.20 -5.86 -4.51
CA VAL A 39 -21.52 -7.04 -3.70
C VAL A 39 -20.74 -7.00 -2.40
N GLU A 40 -21.18 -7.76 -1.37
CA GLU A 40 -20.60 -7.75 -0.01
C GLU A 40 -19.07 -7.90 0.01
N ASP A 41 -18.49 -8.64 -0.92
CA ASP A 41 -17.06 -8.90 -1.02
C ASP A 41 -16.33 -8.13 -2.16
N GLY A 42 -16.91 -7.04 -2.68
CA GLY A 42 -16.31 -6.28 -3.78
C GLY A 42 -17.29 -5.89 -4.86
N TYR A 43 -16.92 -6.05 -6.12
CA TYR A 43 -17.74 -5.72 -7.27
C TYR A 43 -17.93 -6.93 -8.20
N ARG A 44 -19.10 -7.03 -8.79
CA ARG A 44 -19.42 -8.04 -9.81
C ARG A 44 -19.64 -7.32 -11.14
N TYR A 45 -19.03 -7.86 -12.20
CA TYR A 45 -19.31 -7.39 -13.55
C TYR A 45 -20.69 -7.87 -13.99
N THR A 46 -21.56 -7.00 -14.49
CA THR A 46 -22.96 -7.31 -14.85
C THR A 46 -23.10 -8.39 -15.92
N ARG A 47 -22.03 -8.77 -16.61
CA ARG A 47 -21.97 -9.92 -17.53
C ARG A 47 -21.61 -11.26 -16.87
N GLY A 48 -21.80 -11.41 -15.57
CA GLY A 48 -21.82 -12.73 -14.91
C GLY A 48 -20.48 -13.35 -14.54
N ARG A 49 -19.36 -12.60 -14.49
CA ARG A 49 -18.08 -13.11 -14.02
C ARG A 49 -17.70 -12.51 -12.66
N ARG A 50 -17.46 -13.39 -11.69
CA ARG A 50 -17.02 -13.03 -10.35
C ARG A 50 -15.61 -12.43 -10.42
N ILE A 51 -15.45 -11.21 -9.98
CA ILE A 51 -14.15 -10.55 -9.82
C ILE A 51 -13.58 -11.02 -8.49
N ARG A 52 -12.41 -11.68 -8.52
CA ARG A 52 -11.69 -11.96 -7.28
C ARG A 52 -11.09 -10.65 -6.77
N ARG A 53 -11.19 -10.46 -5.47
CA ARG A 53 -10.61 -9.33 -4.74
C ARG A 53 -9.16 -9.12 -5.19
N CYS A 54 -8.87 -8.02 -5.88
CA CYS A 54 -7.54 -7.45 -5.87
C CYS A 54 -7.37 -6.80 -4.50
N VAL A 55 -6.57 -7.41 -3.66
CA VAL A 55 -6.02 -6.75 -2.49
C VAL A 55 -5.10 -5.69 -3.07
N ASP A 56 -5.39 -4.43 -2.81
CA ASP A 56 -4.57 -3.26 -3.09
C ASP A 56 -4.88 -2.42 -4.28
N VAL A 57 -6.01 -1.86 -4.19
CA VAL A 57 -6.18 -0.71 -5.01
C VAL A 57 -6.83 0.35 -4.14
N HIS A 58 -6.24 1.52 -4.13
CA HIS A 58 -6.92 2.71 -3.67
C HIS A 58 -8.41 2.56 -3.97
N PRO A 59 -9.34 2.81 -3.03
CA PRO A 59 -10.77 2.49 -3.18
C PRO A 59 -11.41 2.99 -4.48
N ASN A 60 -10.71 3.83 -5.22
CA ASN A 60 -11.13 4.38 -6.51
C ASN A 60 -10.58 3.64 -7.74
N ILE A 61 -9.72 2.63 -7.57
CA ILE A 61 -9.24 1.79 -8.69
C ILE A 61 -9.68 0.35 -8.40
N ALA A 62 -10.97 0.16 -8.25
CA ALA A 62 -11.52 -1.15 -8.08
C ALA A 62 -11.32 -1.98 -9.34
N ASN A 63 -10.51 -3.02 -9.25
CA ASN A 63 -10.70 -4.23 -9.99
C ASN A 63 -10.28 -4.28 -11.44
N ILE A 64 -9.02 -4.52 -11.65
CA ILE A 64 -8.50 -4.94 -12.94
C ILE A 64 -8.40 -6.47 -12.99
N TYR A 65 -8.90 -7.04 -14.00
CA TYR A 65 -9.62 -8.28 -14.17
C TYR A 65 -8.88 -9.44 -14.77
N ARG A 66 -9.40 -10.63 -14.51
CA ARG A 66 -9.02 -11.92 -15.08
C ARG A 66 -9.34 -12.10 -16.57
N THR A 67 -9.75 -11.10 -17.29
CA THR A 67 -10.00 -11.21 -18.73
C THR A 67 -9.28 -10.12 -19.45
N LYS A 68 -8.15 -10.45 -20.09
CA LYS A 68 -7.48 -9.71 -21.20
C LYS A 68 -7.76 -8.19 -21.24
N VAL A 69 -7.68 -7.50 -20.10
CA VAL A 69 -7.87 -6.07 -20.00
C VAL A 69 -6.52 -5.44 -19.71
N VAL A 70 -6.20 -4.44 -20.46
CA VAL A 70 -5.02 -3.63 -20.29
C VAL A 70 -5.28 -2.58 -19.24
N ALA A 71 -4.37 -2.39 -18.30
CA ALA A 71 -4.40 -1.32 -17.34
C ALA A 71 -3.25 -0.35 -17.59
N PHE A 72 -3.58 0.91 -17.72
CA PHE A 72 -2.60 1.98 -17.71
C PHE A 72 -2.68 2.71 -16.38
N CYS A 73 -1.53 2.82 -15.70
CA CYS A 73 -1.36 3.66 -14.54
C CYS A 73 -0.81 5.01 -14.98
N TRP A 74 -1.41 6.09 -14.52
CA TRP A 74 -0.98 7.43 -14.87
C TRP A 74 -0.59 8.22 -13.61
N HIS A 75 0.48 8.98 -13.73
CA HIS A 75 0.95 9.87 -12.67
C HIS A 75 1.25 11.26 -13.27
N PRO A 76 0.77 12.37 -12.66
CA PRO A 76 1.10 13.71 -13.14
C PRO A 76 2.61 13.94 -13.18
N CYS A 77 3.08 14.46 -14.30
CA CYS A 77 4.49 14.82 -14.48
C CYS A 77 4.57 16.13 -15.29
N VAL A 78 5.74 16.75 -15.30
CA VAL A 78 5.98 18.01 -16.02
C VAL A 78 6.21 17.81 -17.52
N TYR A 79 6.28 16.58 -17.98
CA TYR A 79 6.45 16.20 -19.38
C TYR A 79 5.71 14.90 -19.68
N ASN A 80 5.37 14.68 -20.95
CA ASN A 80 4.79 13.42 -21.40
C ASN A 80 5.88 12.36 -21.47
N ALA A 81 5.71 11.24 -20.79
CA ALA A 81 6.63 10.12 -20.81
C ALA A 81 5.91 8.79 -20.54
N VAL A 82 6.43 7.73 -21.12
CA VAL A 82 6.07 6.36 -20.75
C VAL A 82 7.17 5.83 -19.82
N MET A 83 6.77 5.47 -18.60
CA MET A 83 7.69 4.91 -17.62
C MET A 83 7.74 3.39 -17.78
N SER A 84 8.83 2.91 -18.39
CA SER A 84 9.08 1.48 -18.68
C SER A 84 9.85 0.80 -17.55
N SER A 85 9.53 1.10 -16.30
CA SER A 85 10.22 0.52 -15.15
C SER A 85 9.26 -0.28 -14.28
N SER A 86 9.77 -1.36 -13.68
CA SER A 86 9.06 -2.05 -12.61
C SER A 86 9.02 -1.18 -11.35
N THR A 87 7.98 -1.36 -10.54
CA THR A 87 7.88 -0.77 -9.20
C THR A 87 8.21 -1.82 -8.14
N LEU A 88 8.50 -1.37 -6.91
CA LEU A 88 8.61 -2.28 -5.79
C LEU A 88 7.22 -2.77 -5.35
N ALA A 89 7.12 -4.07 -5.09
CA ALA A 89 6.02 -4.61 -4.33
C ALA A 89 6.06 -4.06 -2.90
N ASN A 90 4.90 -3.96 -2.25
CA ASN A 90 4.86 -3.45 -0.87
C ASN A 90 3.81 -4.16 -0.01
N VAL A 91 4.01 -4.07 1.31
CA VAL A 91 3.08 -4.48 2.36
C VAL A 91 3.04 -3.39 3.41
N GLN A 92 1.86 -2.93 3.80
CA GLN A 92 1.65 -1.89 4.78
C GLN A 92 0.69 -2.34 5.88
N ALA A 93 1.02 -2.05 7.14
CA ALA A 93 0.20 -2.38 8.29
C ALA A 93 0.38 -1.38 9.42
N TYR A 94 -0.66 -1.23 10.21
CA TYR A 94 -0.60 -0.56 11.50
C TYR A 94 -0.15 -1.54 12.58
N PHE A 95 0.68 -1.05 13.51
CA PHE A 95 1.03 -1.73 14.74
C PHE A 95 0.57 -0.87 15.91
N ARG A 96 -0.33 -1.42 16.72
CA ARG A 96 -0.91 -0.75 17.88
C ARG A 96 -0.40 -1.42 19.14
N PHE A 97 0.32 -0.65 19.93
CA PHE A 97 0.80 -1.11 21.24
C PHE A 97 -0.16 -0.68 22.33
N ARG A 98 -0.38 -1.59 23.28
CA ARG A 98 -1.19 -1.35 24.46
C ARG A 98 -0.39 -1.67 25.71
N GLY A 99 -0.24 -0.68 26.55
CA GLY A 99 0.42 -0.75 27.82
C GLY A 99 -0.53 -0.39 28.98
N ARG A 100 0.00 0.24 29.99
CA ARG A 100 -0.74 0.65 31.18
C ARG A 100 -0.34 2.05 31.60
N ALA A 101 -1.31 2.95 31.69
CA ALA A 101 -1.07 4.32 32.14
C ALA A 101 -0.66 4.37 33.63
N ALA A 102 0.20 5.30 33.94
CA ALA A 102 0.59 5.63 35.30
C ALA A 102 1.07 7.08 35.40
N HIS A 103 1.07 7.65 36.58
CA HIS A 103 1.75 8.90 36.83
C HIS A 103 3.26 8.63 36.91
N ALA A 104 4.03 9.20 36.02
CA ALA A 104 5.46 8.86 35.84
C ALA A 104 6.33 9.14 37.08
N ALA A 105 5.95 10.11 37.94
CA ALA A 105 6.70 10.41 39.14
C ALA A 105 6.13 9.70 40.40
N MET A 106 4.81 9.53 40.48
CA MET A 106 4.19 9.01 41.71
C MET A 106 4.09 7.47 41.73
N ALA A 107 3.85 6.86 40.59
CA ALA A 107 3.63 5.43 40.49
C ALA A 107 4.25 4.80 39.21
N PRO A 108 5.51 5.09 38.87
CA PRO A 108 6.11 4.65 37.58
C PRO A 108 6.14 3.13 37.44
N ARG A 109 6.34 2.40 38.51
CA ARG A 109 6.48 0.94 38.53
C ARG A 109 5.24 0.18 38.05
N VAL A 110 4.06 0.79 38.09
CA VAL A 110 2.83 0.14 37.61
C VAL A 110 2.52 0.45 36.16
N GLY A 111 3.20 1.43 35.59
CA GLY A 111 3.06 1.80 34.16
C GLY A 111 3.77 0.83 33.23
N ARG A 112 3.29 0.75 31.99
CA ARG A 112 3.94 0.10 30.84
C ARG A 112 3.71 0.98 29.62
N SER A 113 4.80 1.56 29.11
CA SER A 113 4.72 2.58 28.06
C SER A 113 4.57 1.93 26.69
N ALA A 114 3.46 2.20 26.03
CA ALA A 114 3.26 1.83 24.63
C ALA A 114 4.13 2.66 23.68
N SER A 115 4.46 3.90 24.04
CA SER A 115 5.39 4.75 23.28
C SER A 115 6.79 4.17 23.24
N ASP A 116 7.31 3.70 24.37
CA ASP A 116 8.65 3.08 24.45
C ASP A 116 8.67 1.79 23.61
N ALA A 117 7.57 1.04 23.53
CA ALA A 117 7.47 -0.12 22.66
C ALA A 117 7.57 0.25 21.19
N ILE A 118 6.99 1.38 20.74
CA ILE A 118 7.18 1.89 19.36
C ILE A 118 8.64 2.31 19.14
N GLU A 119 9.27 2.97 20.08
CA GLU A 119 10.70 3.35 19.97
C GLU A 119 11.58 2.13 19.86
N LEU A 120 11.35 1.10 20.68
CA LEU A 120 12.06 -0.19 20.59
C LEU A 120 11.84 -0.87 19.23
N MET A 121 10.61 -0.88 18.73
CA MET A 121 10.30 -1.41 17.40
C MET A 121 11.05 -0.64 16.30
N ASN A 122 11.06 0.69 16.36
CA ASN A 122 11.77 1.55 15.42
C ASN A 122 13.30 1.31 15.46
N ALA A 123 13.88 1.18 16.66
CA ALA A 123 15.26 0.82 16.84
C ALA A 123 15.57 -0.56 16.24
N GLY A 124 14.75 -1.56 16.52
CA GLY A 124 14.89 -2.90 15.94
C GLY A 124 14.83 -2.91 14.42
N ILE A 125 13.95 -2.12 13.82
CA ILE A 125 13.87 -1.95 12.37
C ILE A 125 15.13 -1.26 11.82
N ASN A 126 15.67 -0.26 12.52
CA ASN A 126 16.90 0.41 12.11
C ASN A 126 18.09 -0.56 12.08
N TYR A 127 18.21 -1.44 13.06
CA TYR A 127 19.22 -2.51 13.05
C TYR A 127 18.96 -3.56 11.96
N MET A 128 17.70 -3.91 11.71
CA MET A 128 17.35 -4.82 10.62
C MET A 128 17.80 -4.30 9.25
N ARG A 129 17.83 -2.97 9.04
CA ARG A 129 18.22 -2.35 7.76
C ARG A 129 19.62 -2.72 7.29
N GLU A 130 20.55 -3.01 8.20
CA GLU A 130 21.89 -3.48 7.85
C GLU A 130 21.90 -4.89 7.25
N HIS A 131 20.84 -5.67 7.51
CA HIS A 131 20.75 -7.09 7.18
C HIS A 131 19.61 -7.43 6.23
N MET A 132 19.12 -6.46 5.49
CA MET A 132 18.09 -6.67 4.45
C MET A 132 18.67 -6.49 3.04
N PRO A 133 18.03 -7.03 1.99
CA PRO A 133 18.46 -6.83 0.62
C PRO A 133 18.61 -5.34 0.27
N PRO A 134 19.65 -4.94 -0.50
CA PRO A 134 19.91 -3.53 -0.85
C PRO A 134 18.74 -2.85 -1.56
N ASP A 135 17.95 -3.63 -2.32
CA ASP A 135 16.80 -3.14 -3.08
C ASP A 135 15.52 -3.05 -2.25
N ALA A 136 15.54 -3.58 -1.03
CA ALA A 136 14.41 -3.49 -0.13
C ALA A 136 14.39 -2.18 0.65
N ARG A 137 13.21 -1.78 1.12
CA ARG A 137 13.03 -0.58 1.95
C ARG A 137 12.01 -0.86 3.03
N VAL A 138 12.22 -0.26 4.19
CA VAL A 138 11.24 -0.20 5.28
C VAL A 138 11.11 1.25 5.72
N HIS A 139 9.87 1.73 5.66
CA HIS A 139 9.50 3.08 6.10
C HIS A 139 8.49 2.96 7.24
N TYR A 140 8.48 3.96 8.11
CA TYR A 140 7.44 4.05 9.13
C TYR A 140 7.10 5.51 9.44
N ALA A 141 5.90 5.69 9.95
CA ALA A 141 5.43 6.92 10.55
C ALA A 141 4.75 6.57 11.86
N VAL A 142 5.07 7.28 12.92
CA VAL A 142 4.31 7.18 14.18
C VAL A 142 3.05 8.02 14.02
N THR A 143 1.90 7.36 14.09
CA THR A 143 0.58 7.99 13.88
C THR A 143 -0.05 8.44 15.20
N ASN A 144 0.34 7.81 16.33
CA ASN A 144 -0.10 8.19 17.64
C ASN A 144 0.97 7.78 18.68
N MET A 145 1.43 8.74 19.49
CA MET A 145 2.36 8.50 20.61
C MET A 145 1.67 8.39 21.99
N GLY A 146 0.34 8.34 22.01
CA GLY A 146 -0.44 8.11 23.23
C GLY A 146 -0.66 9.33 24.10
N GLY A 147 -0.28 10.51 23.64
CA GLY A 147 -0.51 11.77 24.33
C GLY A 147 0.70 12.71 24.33
N VAL A 148 0.50 13.90 24.87
CA VAL A 148 1.49 14.99 24.86
C VAL A 148 2.06 15.31 26.27
N SER A 149 1.56 14.65 27.31
CA SER A 149 1.92 14.94 28.69
C SER A 149 3.09 14.08 29.15
N PRO A 150 4.29 14.66 29.41
CA PRO A 150 5.49 13.90 29.71
C PRO A 150 5.47 13.21 31.10
N ASN A 151 4.55 13.61 31.96
CA ASN A 151 4.39 13.01 33.28
C ASN A 151 3.36 11.85 33.34
N VAL A 152 2.89 11.41 32.17
CA VAL A 152 1.99 10.26 32.02
C VAL A 152 2.69 9.18 31.24
N VAL A 153 2.70 7.95 31.75
CA VAL A 153 3.10 6.75 31.01
C VAL A 153 2.00 6.44 29.99
N GLN A 154 2.32 6.44 28.72
CA GLN A 154 1.36 6.31 27.64
C GLN A 154 0.88 4.86 27.49
N ALA A 155 -0.42 4.64 27.63
CA ALA A 155 -1.03 3.31 27.57
C ALA A 155 -1.30 2.83 26.13
N ASN A 156 -1.30 3.72 25.15
CA ASN A 156 -1.58 3.38 23.75
C ASN A 156 -0.62 4.12 22.85
N ALA A 157 -0.13 3.44 21.81
CA ALA A 157 0.63 4.08 20.74
C ALA A 157 0.43 3.32 19.43
N GLU A 158 0.56 4.01 18.31
CA GLU A 158 0.33 3.44 16.97
C GLU A 158 1.39 3.93 15.98
N GLY A 159 1.87 3.02 15.15
CA GLY A 159 2.72 3.33 14.01
C GLY A 159 2.26 2.61 12.75
N LEU A 160 2.44 3.28 11.61
CA LEU A 160 2.19 2.74 10.29
C LEU A 160 3.52 2.36 9.64
N TYR A 161 3.65 1.11 9.22
CA TYR A 161 4.89 0.55 8.66
C TYR A 161 4.67 0.06 7.25
N LEU A 162 5.58 0.43 6.34
CA LEU A 162 5.55 0.09 4.93
C LEU A 162 6.85 -0.61 4.55
N VAL A 163 6.72 -1.88 4.16
CA VAL A 163 7.82 -2.71 3.65
C VAL A 163 7.75 -2.76 2.14
N ARG A 164 8.89 -2.62 1.47
CA ARG A 164 9.01 -2.69 0.01
C ARG A 164 10.14 -3.61 -0.42
N ALA A 165 9.91 -4.38 -1.48
CA ALA A 165 10.93 -5.20 -2.12
C ALA A 165 10.64 -5.40 -3.63
N PRO A 166 11.62 -5.81 -4.45
CA PRO A 166 11.39 -6.04 -5.87
C PRO A 166 10.32 -7.10 -6.17
N LYS A 167 10.23 -8.13 -5.31
CA LYS A 167 9.23 -9.20 -5.44
C LYS A 167 8.29 -9.22 -4.24
N SER A 168 7.03 -9.59 -4.49
CA SER A 168 6.02 -9.73 -3.43
C SER A 168 6.41 -10.80 -2.40
N SER A 169 7.10 -11.88 -2.82
CA SER A 169 7.65 -12.90 -1.92
C SER A 169 8.62 -12.31 -0.91
N ASP A 170 9.54 -11.47 -1.39
CA ASP A 170 10.59 -10.88 -0.57
C ASP A 170 10.02 -9.81 0.37
N ALA A 171 9.06 -9.01 -0.11
CA ALA A 171 8.33 -8.06 0.72
C ALA A 171 7.59 -8.77 1.87
N ARG A 172 7.01 -9.94 1.60
CA ARG A 172 6.32 -10.76 2.62
C ARG A 172 7.30 -11.31 3.66
N VAL A 173 8.42 -11.87 3.23
CA VAL A 173 9.46 -12.39 4.15
C VAL A 173 10.00 -11.27 5.04
N LEU A 174 10.27 -10.10 4.46
CA LEU A 174 10.75 -8.96 5.22
C LEU A 174 9.68 -8.42 6.19
N PHE A 175 8.42 -8.46 5.81
CA PHE A 175 7.30 -8.06 6.65
C PHE A 175 7.16 -8.96 7.90
N GLU A 176 7.38 -10.28 7.75
CA GLU A 176 7.38 -11.20 8.90
C GLU A 176 8.51 -10.85 9.90
N ARG A 177 9.66 -10.40 9.43
CA ARG A 177 10.73 -9.88 10.32
C ARG A 177 10.29 -8.62 11.06
N VAL A 178 9.59 -7.70 10.39
CA VAL A 178 9.01 -6.50 11.04
C VAL A 178 8.01 -6.89 12.12
N ARG A 179 7.17 -7.90 11.85
CA ARG A 179 6.23 -8.43 12.84
C ARG A 179 6.94 -9.02 14.06
N THR A 180 7.97 -9.82 13.85
CA THR A 180 8.78 -10.40 14.94
C THR A 180 9.44 -9.30 15.80
N ILE A 181 9.93 -8.22 15.17
CA ILE A 181 10.50 -7.07 15.89
C ILE A 181 9.43 -6.41 16.76
N ALA A 182 8.20 -6.23 16.26
CA ALA A 182 7.10 -5.66 17.03
C ALA A 182 6.72 -6.53 18.24
N GLU A 183 6.66 -7.85 18.05
CA GLU A 183 6.42 -8.82 19.13
C GLU A 183 7.54 -8.77 20.19
N GLY A 184 8.81 -8.69 19.74
CA GLY A 184 9.96 -8.52 20.62
C GLY A 184 9.93 -7.21 21.42
N ALA A 185 9.57 -6.10 20.77
CA ALA A 185 9.42 -4.81 21.42
C ALA A 185 8.32 -4.83 22.49
N ALA A 186 7.20 -5.49 22.18
CA ALA A 186 6.11 -5.67 23.11
C ALA A 186 6.52 -6.51 24.34
N LEU A 187 7.26 -7.59 24.10
CA LEU A 187 7.77 -8.47 25.16
C LEU A 187 8.75 -7.75 26.09
N ILE A 188 9.72 -7.00 25.51
CA ILE A 188 10.71 -6.25 26.29
C ILE A 188 10.05 -5.26 27.22
N ASN A 189 8.99 -4.59 26.77
CA ASN A 189 8.32 -3.51 27.49
C ASN A 189 7.05 -3.94 28.22
N GLU A 190 6.80 -5.24 28.32
CA GLU A 190 5.63 -5.83 28.98
C GLU A 190 4.30 -5.20 28.49
N THR A 191 4.22 -4.90 27.20
CA THR A 191 3.03 -4.41 26.51
C THR A 191 2.45 -5.51 25.61
N SER A 192 1.30 -5.25 25.00
CA SER A 192 0.78 -6.07 23.91
C SER A 192 0.84 -5.31 22.60
N VAL A 193 0.97 -6.03 21.48
CA VAL A 193 0.91 -5.47 20.13
C VAL A 193 -0.18 -6.15 19.33
N GLU A 194 -0.95 -5.34 18.61
CA GLU A 194 -1.95 -5.75 17.63
C GLU A 194 -1.53 -5.21 16.28
N MET A 195 -1.56 -6.07 15.26
CA MET A 195 -1.27 -5.69 13.88
C MET A 195 -2.58 -5.64 13.08
N GLU A 196 -2.82 -4.53 12.41
CA GLU A 196 -3.90 -4.39 11.43
C GLU A 196 -3.32 -4.20 10.04
N PHE A 197 -3.63 -5.14 9.15
CA PHE A 197 -3.24 -5.04 7.74
C PHE A 197 -3.97 -3.86 7.08
N ASP A 198 -3.23 -2.97 6.42
CA ASP A 198 -3.78 -1.83 5.68
C ASP A 198 -3.87 -2.14 4.18
N ARG A 199 -2.73 -2.39 3.53
CA ARG A 199 -2.68 -2.71 2.09
C ARG A 199 -1.40 -3.43 1.68
N ALA A 200 -1.42 -4.05 0.48
CA ALA A 200 -0.23 -4.55 -0.20
C ALA A 200 -0.36 -4.41 -1.73
N THR A 201 0.72 -4.23 -2.47
CA THR A 201 0.73 -4.19 -3.93
C THR A 201 1.84 -5.06 -4.48
N SER A 202 1.60 -5.68 -5.64
CA SER A 202 2.66 -6.34 -6.40
C SER A 202 3.49 -5.31 -7.18
N SER A 203 4.68 -5.71 -7.59
CA SER A 203 5.46 -4.93 -8.56
C SER A 203 4.75 -4.86 -9.90
N VAL A 204 4.92 -3.76 -10.60
CA VAL A 204 4.44 -3.60 -11.98
C VAL A 204 5.33 -4.42 -12.91
N LEU A 205 4.70 -5.16 -13.83
CA LEU A 205 5.38 -5.84 -14.92
C LEU A 205 5.32 -4.93 -16.16
N PRO A 206 6.46 -4.43 -16.65
CA PRO A 206 6.52 -3.65 -17.88
C PRO A 206 6.03 -4.46 -19.07
N ASP A 207 5.24 -3.85 -19.96
CA ASP A 207 4.81 -4.46 -21.22
C ASP A 207 5.18 -3.53 -22.39
N ARG A 208 6.23 -3.88 -23.10
CA ARG A 208 6.79 -3.07 -24.18
C ARG A 208 5.80 -2.78 -25.30
N VAL A 209 4.87 -3.69 -25.58
CA VAL A 209 3.88 -3.49 -26.65
C VAL A 209 2.89 -2.41 -26.26
N LEU A 210 2.44 -2.44 -24.99
CA LEU A 210 1.54 -1.42 -24.45
C LEU A 210 2.23 -0.07 -24.31
N GLU A 211 3.48 -0.08 -23.88
CA GLU A 211 4.31 1.14 -23.75
C GLU A 211 4.49 1.83 -25.09
N MET A 212 4.81 1.07 -26.16
CA MET A 212 4.93 1.62 -27.51
C MET A 212 3.59 2.15 -28.03
N ALA A 213 2.48 1.44 -27.80
CA ALA A 213 1.15 1.89 -28.17
C ALA A 213 0.77 3.19 -27.44
N LEU A 214 1.10 3.30 -26.14
CA LEU A 214 0.87 4.51 -25.38
C LEU A 214 1.73 5.67 -25.90
N HIS A 215 3.03 5.44 -26.14
CA HIS A 215 3.95 6.45 -26.66
C HIS A 215 3.50 7.02 -28.01
N ALA A 216 3.03 6.16 -28.91
CA ALA A 216 2.52 6.59 -30.22
C ALA A 216 1.30 7.52 -30.15
N ASN A 217 0.62 7.61 -29.01
CA ASN A 217 -0.51 8.52 -28.79
C ASN A 217 -0.09 9.84 -28.08
N PHE A 218 1.18 9.99 -27.74
CA PHE A 218 1.72 11.26 -27.21
C PHE A 218 2.24 12.21 -28.30
N VAL A 219 2.34 11.73 -29.52
CA VAL A 219 2.95 12.44 -30.66
C VAL A 219 1.87 12.97 -31.60
#